data_23469ab64ec1bed3989e238704bd7b61
#
_entry.id   23469ab64ec1bed3989e238704bd7b61
#
_cell.length_a   1.000
_cell.length_b   1.000
_cell.length_c   1.000
_cell.angle_alpha   90.00
_cell.angle_beta   90.00
_cell.angle_gamma   90.00
#
_symmetry.space_group_name_H-M   'P 1'
#
loop_
_entity.id
_entity.type
_entity.pdbx_description
1 polymer ?
#
loop_
_entity_poly.entity_id
_entity_poly.type
_entity_poly.pdbx_seq_one_letter_code
_entity_poly.pdbx_strand_id
1 'polypeptide(L)'
;MTRPVFWIITTVFLMCAAFKPAHLSAQPRDLARDFDNIIVFGDSLSDTGNATGAPFSNGPVWTEHVARHFGLSVDPVISGGTNYAVGGARAYEPGSPYNLRAQVDGWLAEEQDPERVKRSLFIVYGGANDLLSAVYGHDPVVLAMNAVRVLGTIADDLASAGARNILFANLPDLAKVPAVRQYGPGVSQIATRTTAGFNQALNQTLNGVEARHDVRILRLDVFNLTERIFRDPGVLGVAGIDLSAPCQNNGRVCSDPDRRLFWDHVHPTAFAHQRLARAALEVLNGGKESDGL
;
A
#
# COMPACT_ATOMS: atom_id res chain seq x y z
N MET A 1 -53.31 -68.96 -37.69
CA MET A 1 -52.77 -69.10 -36.32
C MET A 1 -51.52 -68.21 -36.27
N THR A 2 -51.65 -66.99 -35.88
CA THR A 2 -50.56 -66.00 -35.83
C THR A 2 -50.40 -65.57 -34.37
N ARG A 3 -49.23 -65.80 -33.76
CA ARG A 3 -48.90 -65.39 -32.40
C ARG A 3 -48.40 -63.92 -32.41
N PRO A 4 -48.79 -63.06 -31.47
CA PRO A 4 -48.26 -61.73 -31.35
C PRO A 4 -46.93 -61.75 -30.54
N VAL A 5 -45.94 -61.01 -31.06
CA VAL A 5 -44.65 -60.73 -30.43
C VAL A 5 -44.81 -59.53 -29.51
N PHE A 6 -44.57 -59.70 -28.20
CA PHE A 6 -44.54 -58.65 -27.22
C PHE A 6 -43.11 -58.01 -27.22
N TRP A 7 -43.04 -56.72 -27.50
CA TRP A 7 -41.86 -55.90 -27.28
C TRP A 7 -41.85 -55.36 -25.87
N ILE A 8 -40.85 -55.74 -25.07
CA ILE A 8 -40.61 -55.15 -23.75
C ILE A 8 -39.69 -53.94 -23.96
N ILE A 9 -40.20 -52.73 -23.76
CA ILE A 9 -39.40 -51.48 -23.74
C ILE A 9 -38.87 -51.32 -22.32
N THR A 10 -37.57 -51.57 -22.15
CA THR A 10 -36.85 -51.28 -20.89
C THR A 10 -36.43 -49.82 -20.89
N THR A 11 -37.11 -48.98 -20.11
CA THR A 11 -36.79 -47.57 -19.91
C THR A 11 -35.63 -47.48 -18.89
N VAL A 12 -34.46 -47.13 -19.38
CA VAL A 12 -33.30 -46.84 -18.51
C VAL A 12 -33.45 -45.38 -18.00
N PHE A 13 -33.73 -45.24 -16.72
CA PHE A 13 -33.69 -43.91 -16.06
C PHE A 13 -32.20 -43.57 -15.79
N LEU A 14 -31.68 -42.63 -16.57
CA LEU A 14 -30.36 -42.02 -16.30
C LEU A 14 -30.55 -40.98 -15.19
N MET A 15 -30.15 -41.32 -13.96
CA MET A 15 -30.06 -40.35 -12.85
C MET A 15 -28.84 -39.47 -13.09
N CYS A 16 -29.05 -38.28 -13.65
CA CYS A 16 -28.06 -37.22 -13.63
C CYS A 16 -27.95 -36.66 -12.20
N ALA A 17 -26.99 -37.15 -11.43
CA ALA A 17 -26.58 -36.51 -10.19
C ALA A 17 -25.94 -35.17 -10.51
N ALA A 18 -26.65 -34.06 -10.26
CA ALA A 18 -26.09 -32.73 -10.37
C ALA A 18 -25.05 -32.54 -9.27
N PHE A 19 -23.78 -32.67 -9.61
CA PHE A 19 -22.68 -32.21 -8.76
C PHE A 19 -22.77 -30.67 -8.68
N LYS A 20 -23.29 -30.15 -7.57
CA LYS A 20 -23.09 -28.75 -7.21
C LYS A 20 -21.62 -28.59 -6.79
N PRO A 21 -20.81 -27.76 -7.45
CA PRO A 21 -19.50 -27.45 -6.93
C PRO A 21 -19.69 -26.79 -5.55
N ALA A 22 -19.14 -27.41 -4.52
CA ALA A 22 -19.03 -26.80 -3.22
C ALA A 22 -18.10 -25.59 -3.39
N HIS A 23 -18.66 -24.39 -3.41
CA HIS A 23 -17.88 -23.18 -3.17
C HIS A 23 -17.34 -23.31 -1.74
N LEU A 24 -16.12 -23.81 -1.59
CA LEU A 24 -15.34 -23.57 -0.38
C LEU A 24 -15.13 -22.05 -0.31
N SER A 25 -15.97 -21.39 0.47
CA SER A 25 -15.65 -20.06 0.96
C SER A 25 -14.42 -20.25 1.85
N ALA A 26 -13.24 -19.91 1.32
CA ALA A 26 -12.04 -19.83 2.13
C ALA A 26 -12.37 -18.88 3.30
N GLN A 27 -12.35 -19.42 4.51
CA GLN A 27 -12.46 -18.59 5.72
C GLN A 27 -11.35 -17.54 5.64
N PRO A 28 -11.60 -16.27 6.00
CA PRO A 28 -10.54 -15.29 6.10
C PRO A 28 -9.48 -15.85 7.06
N ARG A 29 -8.31 -16.19 6.56
CA ARG A 29 -7.19 -16.55 7.41
C ARG A 29 -6.83 -15.32 8.23
N ASP A 30 -6.75 -15.49 9.52
CA ASP A 30 -6.18 -14.51 10.43
C ASP A 30 -4.68 -14.40 10.11
N LEU A 31 -4.32 -13.42 9.27
CA LEU A 31 -2.92 -13.19 8.86
C LEU A 31 -2.07 -12.64 10.00
N ALA A 32 -2.69 -12.29 11.12
CA ALA A 32 -2.02 -11.67 12.27
C ALA A 32 -0.96 -12.56 12.96
N ARG A 33 -0.76 -13.81 12.53
CA ARG A 33 0.20 -14.75 13.14
C ARG A 33 1.22 -15.35 12.17
N ASP A 34 1.23 -14.93 10.90
CA ASP A 34 1.86 -15.73 9.84
C ASP A 34 3.09 -15.07 9.17
N PHE A 35 3.56 -13.89 9.62
CA PHE A 35 4.75 -13.27 9.03
C PHE A 35 5.97 -13.43 9.92
N ASP A 36 7.04 -14.00 9.35
CA ASP A 36 8.35 -14.10 10.00
C ASP A 36 9.20 -12.86 9.74
N ASN A 37 8.81 -12.03 8.75
CA ASN A 37 9.58 -10.87 8.35
C ASN A 37 8.69 -9.85 7.64
N ILE A 38 9.08 -8.58 7.69
CA ILE A 38 8.47 -7.49 6.92
C ILE A 38 9.57 -6.80 6.13
N ILE A 39 9.37 -6.65 4.81
CA ILE A 39 10.30 -5.99 3.90
C ILE A 39 9.59 -4.77 3.32
N VAL A 40 10.22 -3.60 3.42
CA VAL A 40 9.58 -2.32 3.06
C VAL A 40 10.35 -1.65 1.93
N PHE A 41 9.60 -1.27 0.87
CA PHE A 41 10.08 -0.43 -0.23
C PHE A 41 9.21 0.82 -0.31
N GLY A 42 9.84 1.98 -0.45
CA GLY A 42 9.05 3.21 -0.48
C GLY A 42 9.87 4.49 -0.46
N ASP A 43 9.20 5.53 -0.09
CA ASP A 43 9.74 6.88 0.02
C ASP A 43 9.79 7.36 1.49
N SER A 44 9.83 8.70 1.70
CA SER A 44 9.89 9.31 3.02
C SER A 44 8.74 8.94 3.97
N LEU A 45 7.60 8.50 3.44
CA LEU A 45 6.47 8.06 4.26
C LEU A 45 6.74 6.73 4.98
N SER A 46 7.73 5.97 4.53
CA SER A 46 8.09 4.66 5.07
C SER A 46 9.57 4.56 5.49
N ASP A 47 10.39 5.58 5.21
CA ASP A 47 11.82 5.63 5.55
C ASP A 47 12.01 5.72 7.07
N THR A 48 12.71 4.77 7.64
CA THR A 48 13.03 4.69 9.09
C THR A 48 14.41 5.25 9.42
N GLY A 49 15.12 5.82 8.42
CA GLY A 49 16.41 6.47 8.64
C GLY A 49 17.46 6.22 7.55
N ASN A 50 17.09 5.62 6.41
CA ASN A 50 18.04 5.40 5.32
C ASN A 50 18.57 6.70 4.70
N ALA A 51 17.73 7.73 4.58
CA ALA A 51 18.13 8.99 3.94
C ALA A 51 18.83 9.95 4.91
N THR A 52 18.35 10.07 6.14
CA THR A 52 18.79 11.15 7.07
C THR A 52 19.19 10.66 8.46
N GLY A 53 19.17 9.36 8.72
CA GLY A 53 19.38 8.79 10.04
C GLY A 53 18.15 8.85 10.96
N ALA A 54 17.04 9.42 10.48
CA ALA A 54 15.77 9.53 11.20
C ALA A 54 14.58 9.55 10.23
N PRO A 55 13.37 9.20 10.68
CA PRO A 55 12.15 9.33 9.89
C PRO A 55 11.82 10.79 9.52
N PHE A 56 11.10 10.99 8.43
CA PHE A 56 10.56 12.29 8.01
C PHE A 56 9.27 12.65 8.76
N SER A 57 9.32 12.53 10.10
CA SER A 57 8.19 12.79 11.00
C SER A 57 8.73 13.17 12.38
N ASN A 58 7.84 13.51 13.32
CA ASN A 58 8.21 13.74 14.72
C ASN A 58 8.27 12.46 15.57
N GLY A 59 8.27 11.30 14.95
CA GLY A 59 8.33 10.00 15.62
C GLY A 59 8.19 8.84 14.64
N PRO A 60 7.87 7.63 15.13
CA PRO A 60 7.80 6.44 14.30
C PRO A 60 6.85 6.56 13.12
N VAL A 61 7.23 6.01 11.96
CA VAL A 61 6.39 5.92 10.78
C VAL A 61 5.46 4.69 10.85
N TRP A 62 4.46 4.66 10.00
CA TRP A 62 3.40 3.65 10.02
C TRP A 62 3.90 2.20 9.90
N THR A 63 4.97 1.96 9.13
CA THR A 63 5.57 0.64 8.95
C THR A 63 6.19 0.10 10.24
N GLU A 64 6.75 0.98 11.09
CA GLU A 64 7.27 0.60 12.40
C GLU A 64 6.14 0.17 13.36
N HIS A 65 4.98 0.87 13.30
CA HIS A 65 3.81 0.48 14.08
C HIS A 65 3.23 -0.86 13.61
N VAL A 66 3.17 -1.10 12.29
CA VAL A 66 2.75 -2.38 11.71
C VAL A 66 3.72 -3.48 12.16
N ALA A 67 5.03 -3.29 12.02
CA ALA A 67 6.02 -4.28 12.42
C ALA A 67 5.93 -4.63 13.92
N ARG A 68 5.79 -3.62 14.77
CA ARG A 68 5.64 -3.81 16.23
C ARG A 68 4.40 -4.63 16.58
N HIS A 69 3.30 -4.50 15.84
CA HIS A 69 2.10 -5.30 16.05
C HIS A 69 2.36 -6.80 15.87
N PHE A 70 3.25 -7.17 14.94
CA PHE A 70 3.67 -8.55 14.69
C PHE A 70 4.88 -8.99 15.55
N GLY A 71 5.36 -8.14 16.47
CA GLY A 71 6.57 -8.43 17.27
C GLY A 71 7.86 -8.37 16.45
N LEU A 72 7.84 -7.67 15.30
CA LEU A 72 8.95 -7.50 14.36
C LEU A 72 9.49 -6.07 14.37
N SER A 73 10.65 -5.85 13.74
CA SER A 73 11.19 -4.53 13.42
C SER A 73 11.38 -4.35 11.93
N VAL A 74 11.45 -3.08 11.48
CA VAL A 74 11.77 -2.67 10.12
C VAL A 74 12.84 -1.58 10.17
N ASP A 75 13.99 -1.95 10.73
CA ASP A 75 15.14 -1.05 10.82
C ASP A 75 15.66 -0.71 9.41
N PRO A 76 16.34 0.44 9.24
CA PRO A 76 16.91 0.84 7.95
C PRO A 76 17.88 -0.21 7.40
N VAL A 77 17.88 -0.44 6.08
CA VAL A 77 18.80 -1.40 5.44
C VAL A 77 20.27 -1.01 5.65
N ILE A 78 20.59 0.29 5.74
CA ILE A 78 21.94 0.77 6.06
C ILE A 78 22.42 0.34 7.46
N SER A 79 21.52 -0.09 8.33
CA SER A 79 21.80 -0.65 9.66
C SER A 79 21.60 -2.18 9.71
N GLY A 80 21.50 -2.85 8.56
CA GLY A 80 21.29 -4.29 8.45
C GLY A 80 19.84 -4.72 8.65
N GLY A 81 18.88 -3.79 8.57
CA GLY A 81 17.45 -4.07 8.67
C GLY A 81 16.80 -4.43 7.33
N THR A 82 15.48 -4.40 7.30
CA THR A 82 14.66 -4.83 6.15
C THR A 82 13.85 -3.69 5.52
N ASN A 83 14.08 -2.46 5.94
CA ASN A 83 13.46 -1.28 5.37
C ASN A 83 14.40 -0.67 4.32
N TYR A 84 14.04 -0.78 3.05
CA TYR A 84 14.75 -0.22 1.89
C TYR A 84 14.22 1.16 1.49
N ALA A 85 13.14 1.66 2.09
CA ALA A 85 12.54 2.94 1.77
C ALA A 85 13.52 4.10 1.97
N VAL A 86 13.56 5.04 1.03
CA VAL A 86 14.46 6.21 1.09
C VAL A 86 13.67 7.48 0.82
N GLY A 87 13.87 8.49 1.65
CA GLY A 87 13.24 9.80 1.51
C GLY A 87 13.43 10.42 0.13
N GLY A 88 12.35 10.95 -0.45
CA GLY A 88 12.36 11.55 -1.79
C GLY A 88 12.34 10.56 -2.96
N ALA A 89 12.34 9.25 -2.71
CA ALA A 89 12.34 8.24 -3.76
C ALA A 89 11.13 8.38 -4.68
N ARG A 90 11.38 8.37 -6.00
CA ARG A 90 10.37 8.21 -7.05
C ARG A 90 10.23 6.72 -7.39
N ALA A 91 9.18 6.36 -8.12
CA ALA A 91 9.05 5.00 -8.62
C ALA A 91 10.28 4.59 -9.45
N TYR A 92 10.70 5.46 -10.38
CA TYR A 92 11.93 5.33 -11.14
C TYR A 92 12.55 6.69 -11.46
N GLU A 93 13.86 6.79 -11.29
CA GLU A 93 14.65 7.95 -11.66
C GLU A 93 15.99 7.49 -12.23
N PRO A 94 16.26 7.73 -13.53
CA PRO A 94 17.51 7.29 -14.15
C PRO A 94 18.73 7.83 -13.39
N GLY A 95 19.67 6.93 -13.08
CA GLY A 95 20.92 7.28 -12.38
C GLY A 95 20.79 7.50 -10.87
N SER A 96 19.59 7.47 -10.30
CA SER A 96 19.38 7.49 -8.85
C SER A 96 19.41 6.07 -8.28
N PRO A 97 20.27 5.76 -7.30
CA PRO A 97 20.28 4.45 -6.65
C PRO A 97 19.17 4.31 -5.58
N TYR A 98 18.40 5.38 -5.33
CA TYR A 98 17.48 5.46 -4.20
C TYR A 98 15.99 5.34 -4.60
N ASN A 99 15.68 5.27 -5.93
CA ASN A 99 14.30 5.09 -6.37
C ASN A 99 13.75 3.69 -6.01
N LEU A 100 12.42 3.52 -6.02
CA LEU A 100 11.78 2.27 -5.60
C LEU A 100 12.25 1.07 -6.43
N ARG A 101 12.47 1.27 -7.75
CA ARG A 101 12.98 0.20 -8.60
C ARG A 101 14.36 -0.28 -8.15
N ALA A 102 15.27 0.67 -7.87
CA ALA A 102 16.61 0.34 -7.39
C ALA A 102 16.59 -0.33 -6.00
N GLN A 103 15.67 0.06 -5.10
CA GLN A 103 15.48 -0.60 -3.82
C GLN A 103 15.12 -2.08 -4.00
N VAL A 104 14.18 -2.38 -4.89
CA VAL A 104 13.76 -3.76 -5.19
C VAL A 104 14.84 -4.52 -5.93
N ASP A 105 15.54 -3.89 -6.88
CA ASP A 105 16.67 -4.50 -7.59
C ASP A 105 17.80 -4.90 -6.61
N GLY A 106 18.08 -4.03 -5.63
CA GLY A 106 19.04 -4.32 -4.57
C GLY A 106 18.64 -5.54 -3.76
N TRP A 107 17.39 -5.60 -3.32
CA TRP A 107 16.86 -6.75 -2.58
C TRP A 107 16.88 -8.04 -3.41
N LEU A 108 16.50 -7.97 -4.70
CA LEU A 108 16.51 -9.14 -5.61
C LEU A 108 17.93 -9.65 -5.91
N ALA A 109 18.94 -8.78 -5.82
CA ALA A 109 20.33 -9.16 -6.04
C ALA A 109 20.95 -9.92 -4.85
N GLU A 110 20.33 -9.87 -3.67
CA GLU A 110 20.74 -10.62 -2.50
C GLU A 110 20.26 -12.08 -2.62
N GLU A 111 21.03 -13.01 -2.03
CA GLU A 111 20.59 -14.41 -1.92
C GLU A 111 19.39 -14.50 -0.97
N GLN A 112 18.23 -14.94 -1.50
CA GLN A 112 16.99 -15.03 -0.77
C GLN A 112 16.67 -16.47 -0.39
N ASP A 113 16.31 -16.72 0.87
CA ASP A 113 15.70 -17.98 1.29
C ASP A 113 14.24 -18.03 0.80
N PRO A 114 13.89 -18.97 -0.13
CA PRO A 114 12.54 -19.04 -0.70
C PRO A 114 11.42 -19.25 0.34
N GLU A 115 11.70 -19.98 1.43
CA GLU A 115 10.70 -20.22 2.46
C GLU A 115 10.48 -18.97 3.33
N ARG A 116 11.54 -18.20 3.59
CA ARG A 116 11.43 -16.92 4.26
C ARG A 116 10.69 -15.91 3.39
N VAL A 117 10.95 -15.85 2.08
CA VAL A 117 10.23 -14.97 1.13
C VAL A 117 8.73 -15.25 1.17
N LYS A 118 8.31 -16.52 1.13
CA LYS A 118 6.89 -16.91 1.20
C LYS A 118 6.20 -16.49 2.49
N ARG A 119 6.92 -16.46 3.61
CA ARG A 119 6.41 -16.07 4.94
C ARG A 119 6.65 -14.60 5.27
N SER A 120 7.13 -13.80 4.32
CA SER A 120 7.32 -12.36 4.48
C SER A 120 6.09 -11.58 4.03
N LEU A 121 5.85 -10.46 4.72
CA LEU A 121 4.99 -9.37 4.24
C LEU A 121 5.88 -8.36 3.50
N PHE A 122 5.58 -8.13 2.24
CA PHE A 122 6.19 -7.06 1.46
C PHE A 122 5.29 -5.82 1.52
N ILE A 123 5.86 -4.68 1.82
CA ILE A 123 5.16 -3.39 1.83
C ILE A 123 5.74 -2.50 0.74
N VAL A 124 4.87 -1.98 -0.13
CA VAL A 124 5.25 -1.06 -1.21
C VAL A 124 4.39 0.20 -1.12
N TYR A 125 5.04 1.35 -0.92
CA TYR A 125 4.35 2.64 -0.88
C TYR A 125 5.20 3.72 -1.56
N GLY A 126 4.75 4.23 -2.70
CA GLY A 126 5.45 5.27 -3.44
C GLY A 126 4.70 5.76 -4.67
N GLY A 127 5.32 6.70 -5.40
CA GLY A 127 4.73 7.39 -6.55
C GLY A 127 4.28 8.82 -6.22
N ALA A 128 4.21 9.20 -4.94
CA ALA A 128 3.87 10.57 -4.56
C ALA A 128 4.91 11.57 -5.07
N ASN A 129 6.20 11.27 -4.97
CA ASN A 129 7.29 12.13 -5.43
C ASN A 129 7.31 12.30 -6.96
N ASP A 130 6.85 11.29 -7.70
CA ASP A 130 6.65 11.40 -9.15
C ASP A 130 5.60 12.48 -9.44
N LEU A 131 4.41 12.40 -8.84
CA LEU A 131 3.31 13.33 -9.06
C LEU A 131 3.61 14.72 -8.51
N LEU A 132 4.25 14.84 -7.35
CA LEU A 132 4.65 16.12 -6.76
C LEU A 132 5.62 16.89 -7.66
N SER A 133 6.40 16.19 -8.49
CA SER A 133 7.30 16.84 -9.44
C SER A 133 6.58 17.58 -10.57
N ALA A 134 5.28 17.38 -10.74
CA ALA A 134 4.46 18.14 -11.72
C ALA A 134 4.45 19.66 -11.45
N VAL A 135 4.66 20.10 -10.20
CA VAL A 135 4.77 21.53 -9.87
C VAL A 135 5.97 22.20 -10.56
N TYR A 136 6.93 21.43 -11.04
CA TYR A 136 8.08 21.91 -11.81
C TYR A 136 7.85 21.93 -13.33
N GLY A 137 6.60 21.79 -13.78
CA GLY A 137 6.22 21.90 -15.20
C GLY A 137 6.22 20.59 -15.97
N HIS A 138 6.37 19.45 -15.30
CA HIS A 138 6.20 18.14 -15.94
C HIS A 138 4.71 17.80 -16.12
N ASP A 139 4.40 17.04 -17.18
CA ASP A 139 3.03 16.54 -17.39
C ASP A 139 2.64 15.51 -16.32
N PRO A 140 1.64 15.82 -15.47
CA PRO A 140 1.25 14.96 -14.35
C PRO A 140 0.69 13.61 -14.81
N VAL A 141 0.09 13.52 -16.00
CA VAL A 141 -0.43 12.25 -16.52
C VAL A 141 0.71 11.34 -16.96
N VAL A 142 1.72 11.88 -17.64
CA VAL A 142 2.91 11.13 -18.03
C VAL A 142 3.67 10.61 -16.80
N LEU A 143 3.81 11.45 -15.77
CA LEU A 143 4.44 11.05 -14.52
C LEU A 143 3.67 9.90 -13.85
N ALA A 144 2.35 10.04 -13.74
CA ALA A 144 1.48 9.03 -13.15
C ALA A 144 1.59 7.68 -13.88
N MET A 145 1.49 7.69 -15.21
CA MET A 145 1.56 6.46 -16.02
C MET A 145 2.93 5.77 -15.92
N ASN A 146 4.01 6.54 -15.91
CA ASN A 146 5.36 5.99 -15.75
C ASN A 146 5.53 5.35 -14.36
N ALA A 147 5.09 6.01 -13.30
CA ALA A 147 5.15 5.48 -11.95
C ALA A 147 4.31 4.21 -11.80
N VAL A 148 3.07 4.19 -12.31
CA VAL A 148 2.21 2.99 -12.29
C VAL A 148 2.87 1.82 -13.01
N ARG A 149 3.47 2.04 -14.19
CA ARG A 149 4.18 1.00 -14.93
C ARG A 149 5.31 0.38 -14.11
N VAL A 150 6.11 1.22 -13.46
CA VAL A 150 7.24 0.74 -12.65
C VAL A 150 6.74 0.00 -11.40
N LEU A 151 5.72 0.51 -10.70
CA LEU A 151 5.12 -0.17 -9.55
C LEU A 151 4.51 -1.52 -9.93
N GLY A 152 3.92 -1.61 -11.13
CA GLY A 152 3.44 -2.88 -11.68
C GLY A 152 4.57 -3.88 -11.93
N THR A 153 5.70 -3.43 -12.49
CA THR A 153 6.89 -4.27 -12.65
C THR A 153 7.45 -4.72 -11.30
N ILE A 154 7.52 -3.83 -10.31
CA ILE A 154 7.92 -4.18 -8.94
C ILE A 154 7.03 -5.28 -8.37
N ALA A 155 5.71 -5.16 -8.50
CA ALA A 155 4.78 -6.17 -8.00
C ALA A 155 4.97 -7.53 -8.70
N ASP A 156 5.19 -7.52 -10.03
CA ASP A 156 5.42 -8.72 -10.83
C ASP A 156 6.73 -9.44 -10.46
N ASP A 157 7.80 -8.67 -10.26
CA ASP A 157 9.11 -9.19 -9.89
C ASP A 157 9.10 -9.77 -8.46
N LEU A 158 8.47 -9.09 -7.49
CA LEU A 158 8.32 -9.63 -6.14
C LEU A 158 7.50 -10.93 -6.13
N ALA A 159 6.40 -10.99 -6.90
CA ALA A 159 5.61 -12.20 -7.04
C ALA A 159 6.40 -13.33 -7.71
N SER A 160 7.20 -13.02 -8.74
CA SER A 160 8.10 -13.96 -9.42
C SER A 160 9.20 -14.48 -8.50
N ALA A 161 9.69 -13.65 -7.57
CA ALA A 161 10.65 -14.05 -6.54
C ALA A 161 10.03 -14.92 -5.43
N GLY A 162 8.71 -15.15 -5.45
CA GLY A 162 8.01 -16.04 -4.53
C GLY A 162 7.24 -15.34 -3.41
N ALA A 163 7.13 -14.00 -3.43
CA ALA A 163 6.29 -13.28 -2.49
C ALA A 163 4.83 -13.77 -2.56
N ARG A 164 4.22 -14.01 -1.39
CA ARG A 164 2.83 -14.46 -1.27
C ARG A 164 1.90 -13.37 -0.74
N ASN A 165 2.43 -12.42 -0.02
CA ASN A 165 1.66 -11.32 0.57
C ASN A 165 2.38 -10.00 0.33
N ILE A 166 1.74 -9.12 -0.44
CA ILE A 166 2.24 -7.77 -0.72
C ILE A 166 1.17 -6.77 -0.30
N LEU A 167 1.50 -5.82 0.55
CA LEU A 167 0.64 -4.69 0.90
C LEU A 167 1.07 -3.48 0.05
N PHE A 168 0.20 -3.08 -0.86
CA PHE A 168 0.34 -1.83 -1.61
C PHE A 168 -0.53 -0.74 -1.01
N ALA A 169 0.07 0.39 -0.67
CA ALA A 169 -0.65 1.61 -0.35
C ALA A 169 -0.86 2.44 -1.61
N ASN A 170 -2.09 2.90 -1.85
CA ASN A 170 -2.34 3.90 -2.87
C ASN A 170 -2.02 5.31 -2.35
N LEU A 171 -2.00 6.31 -3.23
CA LEU A 171 -1.69 7.69 -2.84
C LEU A 171 -2.89 8.38 -2.18
N PRO A 172 -2.66 9.19 -1.11
CA PRO A 172 -3.67 10.11 -0.59
C PRO A 172 -4.07 11.14 -1.67
N ASP A 173 -5.18 11.84 -1.49
CA ASP A 173 -5.44 13.02 -2.35
C ASP A 173 -4.34 14.08 -2.13
N LEU A 174 -3.41 14.17 -3.08
CA LEU A 174 -2.28 15.09 -3.00
C LEU A 174 -2.71 16.56 -2.94
N ALA A 175 -3.94 16.89 -3.37
CA ALA A 175 -4.49 18.23 -3.20
C ALA A 175 -4.68 18.64 -1.73
N LYS A 176 -4.73 17.68 -0.80
CA LYS A 176 -4.84 17.94 0.64
C LYS A 176 -3.50 18.29 1.28
N VAL A 177 -2.39 17.96 0.62
CA VAL A 177 -1.03 18.20 1.12
C VAL A 177 -0.71 19.69 1.13
N PRO A 178 -0.20 20.28 2.22
CA PRO A 178 0.10 21.72 2.30
C PRO A 178 0.98 22.23 1.16
N ALA A 179 2.00 21.45 0.77
CA ALA A 179 2.91 21.78 -0.35
C ALA A 179 2.19 21.94 -1.70
N VAL A 180 1.05 21.28 -1.91
CA VAL A 180 0.25 21.42 -3.14
C VAL A 180 -0.80 22.51 -2.99
N ARG A 181 -1.45 22.60 -1.83
CA ARG A 181 -2.52 23.56 -1.57
C ARG A 181 -2.08 25.01 -1.72
N GLN A 182 -0.82 25.32 -1.42
CA GLN A 182 -0.27 26.69 -1.55
C GLN A 182 -0.34 27.26 -2.98
N TYR A 183 -0.43 26.39 -4.01
CA TYR A 183 -0.56 26.82 -5.40
C TYR A 183 -2.00 27.11 -5.84
N GLY A 184 -2.95 27.02 -4.92
CA GLY A 184 -4.34 27.41 -5.12
C GLY A 184 -5.24 26.33 -5.74
N PRO A 185 -6.53 26.67 -5.94
CA PRO A 185 -7.57 25.67 -6.26
C PRO A 185 -7.39 25.00 -7.62
N GLY A 186 -6.83 25.68 -8.61
CA GLY A 186 -6.59 25.12 -9.93
C GLY A 186 -5.59 23.95 -9.90
N VAL A 187 -4.46 24.14 -9.21
CA VAL A 187 -3.44 23.10 -9.02
C VAL A 187 -3.99 21.96 -8.15
N SER A 188 -4.72 22.28 -7.10
CA SER A 188 -5.37 21.29 -6.24
C SER A 188 -6.34 20.41 -7.04
N GLN A 189 -7.16 20.96 -7.93
CA GLN A 189 -8.08 20.18 -8.76
C GLN A 189 -7.33 19.22 -9.71
N ILE A 190 -6.24 19.67 -10.32
CA ILE A 190 -5.38 18.83 -11.16
C ILE A 190 -4.78 17.70 -10.31
N ALA A 191 -4.24 18.01 -9.13
CA ALA A 191 -3.64 17.04 -8.23
C ALA A 191 -4.65 15.94 -7.82
N THR A 192 -5.88 16.30 -7.41
CA THR A 192 -6.93 15.31 -7.09
C THR A 192 -7.22 14.39 -8.26
N ARG A 193 -7.42 14.95 -9.47
CA ARG A 193 -7.74 14.14 -10.66
C ARG A 193 -6.59 13.20 -11.04
N THR A 194 -5.36 13.70 -11.02
CA THR A 194 -4.19 12.91 -11.36
C THR A 194 -3.96 11.80 -10.34
N THR A 195 -4.11 12.09 -9.04
CA THR A 195 -3.97 11.08 -8.00
C THR A 195 -5.05 10.01 -8.10
N ALA A 196 -6.31 10.40 -8.33
CA ALA A 196 -7.40 9.43 -8.54
C ALA A 196 -7.14 8.54 -9.76
N GLY A 197 -6.69 9.12 -10.89
CA GLY A 197 -6.31 8.37 -12.09
C GLY A 197 -5.15 7.42 -11.86
N PHE A 198 -4.10 7.88 -11.16
CA PHE A 198 -2.97 7.04 -10.75
C PHE A 198 -3.46 5.84 -9.91
N ASN A 199 -4.25 6.07 -8.88
CA ASN A 199 -4.75 5.02 -7.99
C ASN A 199 -5.61 3.99 -8.73
N GLN A 200 -6.47 4.45 -9.65
CA GLN A 200 -7.27 3.57 -10.50
C GLN A 200 -6.39 2.70 -11.41
N ALA A 201 -5.42 3.31 -12.09
CA ALA A 201 -4.51 2.61 -12.98
C ALA A 201 -3.62 1.63 -12.21
N LEU A 202 -3.10 2.02 -11.03
CA LEU A 202 -2.34 1.13 -10.16
C LEU A 202 -3.17 -0.09 -9.76
N ASN A 203 -4.41 0.10 -9.32
CA ASN A 203 -5.27 -1.02 -8.92
C ASN A 203 -5.52 -2.00 -10.09
N GLN A 204 -5.77 -1.49 -11.30
CA GLN A 204 -5.93 -2.33 -12.50
C GLN A 204 -4.65 -3.11 -12.82
N THR A 205 -3.49 -2.46 -12.70
CA THR A 205 -2.18 -3.09 -12.93
C THR A 205 -1.93 -4.21 -11.93
N LEU A 206 -2.20 -3.98 -10.64
CA LEU A 206 -2.02 -4.97 -9.58
C LEU A 206 -3.00 -6.15 -9.73
N ASN A 207 -4.24 -5.94 -10.19
CA ASN A 207 -5.17 -7.02 -10.51
C ASN A 207 -4.59 -7.91 -11.64
N GLY A 208 -3.90 -7.32 -12.62
CA GLY A 208 -3.20 -8.06 -13.67
C GLY A 208 -2.04 -8.91 -13.13
N VAL A 209 -1.34 -8.47 -12.09
CA VAL A 209 -0.29 -9.27 -11.43
C VAL A 209 -0.91 -10.44 -10.68
N GLU A 210 -1.95 -10.22 -9.88
CA GLU A 210 -2.67 -11.30 -9.17
C GLU A 210 -3.24 -12.36 -10.11
N ALA A 211 -3.65 -11.96 -11.32
CA ALA A 211 -4.16 -12.91 -12.32
C ALA A 211 -3.07 -13.81 -12.92
N ARG A 212 -1.78 -13.43 -12.83
CA ARG A 212 -0.65 -14.18 -13.39
C ARG A 212 0.15 -14.95 -12.35
N HIS A 213 0.07 -14.56 -11.08
CA HIS A 213 0.87 -15.12 -10.00
C HIS A 213 0.00 -15.59 -8.84
N ASP A 214 0.48 -16.62 -8.12
CA ASP A 214 -0.10 -17.04 -6.84
C ASP A 214 0.39 -16.09 -5.73
N VAL A 215 -0.10 -14.85 -5.76
CA VAL A 215 0.22 -13.77 -4.82
C VAL A 215 -1.07 -13.10 -4.37
N ARG A 216 -1.14 -12.73 -3.11
CA ARG A 216 -2.19 -11.87 -2.56
C ARG A 216 -1.64 -10.45 -2.45
N ILE A 217 -2.23 -9.53 -3.20
CA ILE A 217 -1.89 -8.12 -3.09
C ILE A 217 -2.99 -7.41 -2.31
N LEU A 218 -2.70 -7.04 -1.08
CA LEU A 218 -3.58 -6.27 -0.21
C LEU A 218 -3.53 -4.79 -0.58
N ARG A 219 -4.66 -4.10 -0.56
CA ARG A 219 -4.81 -2.69 -0.97
C ARG A 219 -5.07 -1.83 0.26
N LEU A 220 -4.11 -0.98 0.65
CA LEU A 220 -4.33 0.06 1.65
C LEU A 220 -4.83 1.32 0.94
N ASP A 221 -6.11 1.63 1.11
CA ASP A 221 -6.76 2.76 0.43
C ASP A 221 -6.59 4.07 1.22
N VAL A 222 -5.40 4.66 1.06
CA VAL A 222 -5.02 5.93 1.72
C VAL A 222 -5.81 7.10 1.13
N PHE A 223 -6.23 7.02 -0.14
CA PHE A 223 -7.05 8.05 -0.77
C PHE A 223 -8.37 8.22 -0.03
N ASN A 224 -9.14 7.17 0.10
CA ASN A 224 -10.43 7.20 0.79
C ASN A 224 -10.28 7.45 2.30
N LEU A 225 -9.20 6.95 2.93
CA LEU A 225 -8.87 7.29 4.30
C LEU A 225 -8.72 8.81 4.47
N THR A 226 -7.92 9.45 3.61
CA THR A 226 -7.70 10.90 3.62
C THR A 226 -9.01 11.66 3.38
N GLU A 227 -9.80 11.26 2.40
CA GLU A 227 -11.10 11.87 2.12
C GLU A 227 -12.06 11.79 3.32
N ARG A 228 -12.09 10.65 4.03
CA ARG A 228 -12.88 10.51 5.27
C ARG A 228 -12.41 11.46 6.35
N ILE A 229 -11.09 11.55 6.58
CA ILE A 229 -10.48 12.44 7.59
C ILE A 229 -10.82 13.89 7.31
N PHE A 230 -10.74 14.34 6.05
CA PHE A 230 -11.05 15.73 5.69
C PHE A 230 -12.56 16.06 5.73
N ARG A 231 -13.42 15.06 5.54
CA ARG A 231 -14.87 15.20 5.66
C ARG A 231 -15.32 15.20 7.11
N ASP A 232 -14.78 14.33 7.92
CA ASP A 232 -15.07 14.17 9.34
C ASP A 232 -13.79 13.94 10.14
N PRO A 233 -13.14 15.01 10.63
CA PRO A 233 -11.93 14.91 11.45
C PRO A 233 -12.14 14.10 12.75
N GLY A 234 -13.38 13.93 13.20
CA GLY A 234 -13.73 13.16 14.39
C GLY A 234 -13.32 11.67 14.30
N VAL A 235 -13.18 11.12 13.09
CA VAL A 235 -12.69 9.73 12.88
C VAL A 235 -11.27 9.50 13.40
N LEU A 236 -10.50 10.58 13.61
CA LEU A 236 -9.16 10.50 14.21
C LEU A 236 -9.19 10.35 15.74
N GLY A 237 -10.36 10.51 16.38
CA GLY A 237 -10.51 10.39 17.83
C GLY A 237 -9.92 11.56 18.64
N VAL A 238 -9.52 12.66 17.97
CA VAL A 238 -8.97 13.86 18.61
C VAL A 238 -9.79 15.07 18.19
N ALA A 239 -10.38 15.78 19.18
CA ALA A 239 -11.16 16.98 18.92
C ALA A 239 -10.25 18.14 18.48
N GLY A 240 -10.68 18.90 17.45
CA GLY A 240 -10.02 20.12 17.02
C GLY A 240 -8.65 19.90 16.37
N ILE A 241 -8.44 18.75 15.74
CA ILE A 241 -7.23 18.52 14.94
C ILE A 241 -7.16 19.47 13.75
N ASP A 242 -5.98 20.05 13.53
CA ASP A 242 -5.72 20.90 12.36
C ASP A 242 -5.22 20.05 11.19
N LEU A 243 -6.00 20.03 10.12
CA LEU A 243 -5.72 19.27 8.89
C LEU A 243 -4.99 20.11 7.83
N SER A 244 -4.62 21.35 8.14
CA SER A 244 -4.17 22.30 7.12
C SER A 244 -2.75 22.83 7.34
N ALA A 245 -2.39 23.14 8.56
CA ALA A 245 -1.12 23.76 8.86
C ALA A 245 -0.07 22.73 9.29
N PRO A 246 1.16 22.83 8.78
CA PRO A 246 2.27 22.01 9.26
C PRO A 246 2.65 22.37 10.70
N CYS A 247 3.05 21.36 11.49
CA CYS A 247 3.57 21.56 12.85
C CYS A 247 4.96 22.19 12.84
N GLN A 248 5.83 21.71 11.94
CA GLN A 248 7.15 22.29 11.71
C GLN A 248 7.08 23.23 10.50
N ASN A 249 7.37 24.50 10.74
CA ASN A 249 7.38 25.52 9.70
C ASN A 249 8.46 26.56 9.99
N ASN A 250 9.34 26.83 9.04
CA ASN A 250 10.42 27.84 9.14
C ASN A 250 11.24 27.72 10.44
N GLY A 251 11.63 26.51 10.82
CA GLY A 251 12.43 26.23 12.01
C GLY A 251 11.68 26.31 13.34
N ARG A 252 10.36 26.55 13.31
CA ARG A 252 9.50 26.53 14.49
C ARG A 252 8.67 25.26 14.51
N VAL A 253 8.52 24.67 15.69
CA VAL A 253 7.69 23.50 15.93
C VAL A 253 6.47 23.94 16.75
N CYS A 254 5.29 23.45 16.40
CA CYS A 254 4.06 23.69 17.15
C CYS A 254 4.12 23.08 18.55
N SER A 255 3.31 23.58 19.47
CA SER A 255 3.30 23.10 20.86
C SER A 255 2.60 21.75 21.05
N ASP A 256 1.75 21.33 20.09
CA ASP A 256 0.94 20.13 20.17
C ASP A 256 0.93 19.40 18.82
N PRO A 257 1.95 18.56 18.51
CA PRO A 257 2.02 17.80 17.25
C PRO A 257 0.88 16.79 17.08
N ASP A 258 0.32 16.25 18.17
CA ASP A 258 -0.76 15.26 18.13
C ASP A 258 -2.11 15.86 17.70
N ARG A 259 -2.19 17.18 17.65
CA ARG A 259 -3.31 17.93 17.08
C ARG A 259 -3.04 18.49 15.68
N ARG A 260 -2.07 17.92 14.97
CA ARG A 260 -1.73 18.24 13.59
C ARG A 260 -1.73 17.00 12.74
N LEU A 261 -2.29 17.08 11.54
CA LEU A 261 -2.19 16.00 10.56
C LEU A 261 -0.79 15.97 9.94
N PHE A 262 -0.23 17.16 9.66
CA PHE A 262 1.06 17.30 8.99
C PHE A 262 2.16 17.74 9.93
N TRP A 263 3.30 17.02 9.89
CA TRP A 263 4.53 17.41 10.55
C TRP A 263 5.17 18.62 9.86
N ASP A 264 5.40 18.50 8.56
CA ASP A 264 5.88 19.59 7.72
C ASP A 264 4.92 19.84 6.52
N HIS A 265 5.40 20.47 5.46
CA HIS A 265 4.56 20.77 4.29
C HIS A 265 4.14 19.55 3.47
N VAL A 266 4.75 18.38 3.71
CA VAL A 266 4.52 17.13 2.96
C VAL A 266 4.18 15.95 3.86
N HIS A 267 4.91 15.80 4.98
CA HIS A 267 4.91 14.58 5.77
C HIS A 267 3.88 14.60 6.91
N PRO A 268 3.25 13.46 7.20
CA PRO A 268 2.36 13.33 8.35
C PRO A 268 3.10 13.39 9.69
N THR A 269 2.40 13.74 10.76
CA THR A 269 2.89 13.59 12.13
C THR A 269 2.95 12.11 12.53
N ALA A 270 3.69 11.78 13.61
CA ALA A 270 3.70 10.44 14.20
C ALA A 270 2.28 9.99 14.60
N PHE A 271 1.45 10.91 15.09
CA PHE A 271 0.03 10.65 15.34
C PHE A 271 -0.70 10.18 14.06
N ALA A 272 -0.52 10.88 12.94
CA ALA A 272 -1.14 10.50 11.67
C ALA A 272 -0.58 9.17 11.13
N HIS A 273 0.72 8.91 11.29
CA HIS A 273 1.33 7.62 10.95
C HIS A 273 0.74 6.46 11.77
N GLN A 274 0.45 6.67 13.05
CA GLN A 274 -0.24 5.66 13.88
C GLN A 274 -1.64 5.34 13.32
N ARG A 275 -2.40 6.34 12.84
CA ARG A 275 -3.71 6.12 12.22
C ARG A 275 -3.60 5.38 10.88
N LEU A 276 -2.58 5.68 10.09
CA LEU A 276 -2.29 4.96 8.85
C LEU A 276 -1.93 3.50 9.14
N ALA A 277 -1.13 3.25 10.17
CA ALA A 277 -0.81 1.88 10.61
C ALA A 277 -2.05 1.10 11.03
N ARG A 278 -2.97 1.72 11.78
CA ARG A 278 -4.24 1.09 12.15
C ARG A 278 -5.04 0.66 10.92
N ALA A 279 -5.18 1.55 9.93
CA ALA A 279 -5.86 1.21 8.69
C ALA A 279 -5.15 0.07 7.93
N ALA A 280 -3.82 0.01 7.94
CA ALA A 280 -3.05 -1.07 7.35
C ALA A 280 -3.31 -2.41 8.08
N LEU A 281 -3.36 -2.41 9.40
CA LEU A 281 -3.67 -3.58 10.21
C LEU A 281 -5.10 -4.08 10.00
N GLU A 282 -6.07 -3.19 9.82
CA GLU A 282 -7.44 -3.55 9.44
C GLU A 282 -7.48 -4.30 8.09
N VAL A 283 -6.71 -3.83 7.10
CA VAL A 283 -6.56 -4.52 5.80
C VAL A 283 -5.90 -5.88 5.97
N LEU A 284 -4.84 -5.98 6.76
CA LEU A 284 -4.12 -7.23 7.04
C LEU A 284 -5.00 -8.24 7.78
N ASN A 285 -5.87 -7.79 8.67
CA ASN A 285 -6.82 -8.61 9.44
C ASN A 285 -8.13 -8.93 8.69
N GLY A 286 -8.19 -8.65 7.37
CA GLY A 286 -9.38 -8.94 6.55
C GLY A 286 -10.60 -8.06 6.89
N GLY A 287 -10.37 -6.82 7.34
CA GLY A 287 -11.40 -5.84 7.66
C GLY A 287 -11.98 -5.96 9.08
N LYS A 288 -11.40 -6.78 9.95
CA LYS A 288 -11.74 -6.80 11.38
C LYS A 288 -10.99 -5.65 12.07
N GLU A 289 -11.68 -4.90 12.92
CA GLU A 289 -11.07 -3.85 13.73
C GLU A 289 -9.92 -4.45 14.56
N SER A 290 -8.73 -3.81 14.48
CA SER A 290 -7.59 -4.20 15.30
C SER A 290 -7.78 -3.62 16.70
N ASP A 291 -8.12 -4.46 17.68
CA ASP A 291 -8.12 -4.07 19.08
C ASP A 291 -6.69 -3.73 19.52
N GLY A 292 -6.43 -2.46 19.82
CA GLY A 292 -5.28 -2.02 20.59
C GLY A 292 -4.12 -1.34 19.84
N LEU A 293 -4.37 -0.17 19.22
CA LEU A 293 -3.36 0.89 19.03
C LEU A 293 -3.89 2.20 19.58
#